data_656d36406d8d212ea2123cad3089197e
#
_entry.id   656d36406d8d212ea2123cad3089197e
#
_cell.length_a   1.000
_cell.length_b   1.000
_cell.length_c   1.000
_cell.angle_alpha   90.00
_cell.angle_beta   90.00
_cell.angle_gamma   90.00
#
_symmetry.space_group_name_H-M   'P 1'
#
loop_
_entity.id
_entity.type
_entity.pdbx_description
1 polymer ?
#
loop_
_entity_poly.entity_id
_entity_poly.type
_entity_poly.pdbx_seq_one_letter_code
_entity_poly.pdbx_strand_id
1 'polypeptide(L)'
;MVSQTPESPTELEIPEEISGLRMTRQRQEVYRTLMQQRNHPTANDVFMRVKDRLPNISLATVYNCLEALVQHGIIRQVNFERESSRYCPNLSEHGHFHDETTGVIHDIDFKPGINLADLLNLPPGAVIEDVEITLRGKLVTI
;
A
#
# COMPACT_ATOMS: atom_id res chain seq x y z
N MET A 1 -13.61 -30.75 6.39
CA MET A 1 -12.56 -29.87 6.90
C MET A 1 -12.89 -28.42 6.64
N VAL A 2 -13.08 -27.68 7.66
CA VAL A 2 -13.53 -26.30 7.52
C VAL A 2 -12.32 -25.43 7.19
N SER A 3 -12.38 -24.72 6.08
CA SER A 3 -11.36 -23.71 5.80
C SER A 3 -11.52 -22.60 6.82
N GLN A 4 -10.53 -22.45 7.66
CA GLN A 4 -10.53 -21.35 8.60
C GLN A 4 -10.03 -20.10 7.89
N THR A 5 -10.96 -19.25 7.50
CA THR A 5 -10.60 -17.87 7.23
C THR A 5 -10.20 -17.24 8.57
N PRO A 6 -9.10 -16.48 8.61
CA PRO A 6 -8.77 -15.75 9.82
C PRO A 6 -9.95 -14.86 10.17
N GLU A 7 -10.55 -15.11 11.31
CA GLU A 7 -11.76 -14.42 11.74
C GLU A 7 -11.51 -12.96 12.07
N SER A 8 -10.26 -12.61 12.38
CA SER A 8 -9.89 -11.25 12.69
C SER A 8 -8.53 -10.93 12.08
N PRO A 9 -8.40 -9.79 11.37
CA PRO A 9 -7.10 -9.35 10.89
C PRO A 9 -6.08 -9.14 12.01
N THR A 10 -6.52 -8.97 13.26
CA THR A 10 -5.61 -8.84 14.41
C THR A 10 -4.89 -10.13 14.74
N GLU A 11 -5.40 -11.27 14.27
CA GLU A 11 -4.80 -12.58 14.47
C GLU A 11 -3.81 -12.97 13.37
N LEU A 12 -3.57 -12.08 12.41
CA LEU A 12 -2.60 -12.33 11.36
C LEU A 12 -1.22 -12.55 11.96
N GLU A 13 -0.69 -13.76 11.74
CA GLU A 13 0.67 -14.07 12.14
C GLU A 13 1.66 -13.45 11.17
N ILE A 14 2.59 -12.69 11.70
CA ILE A 14 3.64 -12.04 10.92
C ILE A 14 4.95 -12.75 11.22
N PRO A 15 5.68 -13.23 10.20
CA PRO A 15 6.98 -13.87 10.41
C PRO A 15 7.94 -12.93 11.14
N GLU A 16 8.93 -13.52 11.83
CA GLU A 16 9.97 -12.74 12.52
C GLU A 16 10.85 -11.98 11.55
N GLU A 17 10.92 -12.42 10.30
CA GLU A 17 11.72 -11.81 9.25
C GLU A 17 10.96 -11.88 7.93
N ILE A 18 10.95 -10.78 7.18
CA ILE A 18 10.36 -10.70 5.85
C ILE A 18 11.38 -10.02 4.93
N SER A 19 11.72 -10.66 3.81
CA SER A 19 12.63 -10.09 2.81
C SER A 19 13.92 -9.52 3.41
N GLY A 20 14.49 -10.22 4.39
CA GLY A 20 15.71 -9.81 5.06
C GLY A 20 15.53 -8.76 6.16
N LEU A 21 14.33 -8.29 6.39
CA LEU A 21 14.04 -7.33 7.44
C LEU A 21 13.51 -8.03 8.69
N ARG A 22 14.18 -7.80 9.82
CA ARG A 22 13.68 -8.27 11.11
C ARG A 22 12.39 -7.52 11.46
N MET A 23 11.35 -8.28 11.75
CA MET A 23 10.05 -7.72 12.10
C MET A 23 9.98 -7.52 13.62
N THR A 24 10.44 -6.37 14.08
CA THR A 24 10.27 -5.97 15.48
C THR A 24 8.78 -5.80 15.78
N ARG A 25 8.43 -5.71 17.05
CA ARG A 25 7.04 -5.54 17.46
C ARG A 25 6.39 -4.32 16.78
N GLN A 26 7.11 -3.19 16.74
CA GLN A 26 6.61 -1.98 16.10
C GLN A 26 6.39 -2.18 14.61
N ARG A 27 7.35 -2.78 13.90
CA ARG A 27 7.22 -3.09 12.47
C ARG A 27 6.08 -4.05 12.20
N GLN A 28 5.89 -5.04 13.07
CA GLN A 28 4.77 -5.97 12.94
C GLN A 28 3.43 -5.26 13.06
N GLU A 29 3.28 -4.37 14.03
CA GLU A 29 2.02 -3.64 14.24
C GLU A 29 1.74 -2.66 13.10
N VAL A 30 2.76 -1.99 12.60
CA VAL A 30 2.61 -1.11 11.43
C VAL A 30 2.18 -1.91 10.21
N TYR A 31 2.85 -3.02 9.93
CA TYR A 31 2.51 -3.88 8.80
C TYR A 31 1.11 -4.49 8.94
N ARG A 32 0.76 -4.94 10.14
CA ARG A 32 -0.59 -5.47 10.42
C ARG A 32 -1.67 -4.44 10.13
N THR A 33 -1.44 -3.20 10.52
CA THR A 33 -2.38 -2.09 10.25
C THR A 33 -2.60 -1.91 8.76
N LEU A 34 -1.53 -1.97 7.97
CA LEU A 34 -1.65 -1.87 6.51
C LEU A 34 -2.41 -3.04 5.91
N MET A 35 -2.22 -4.23 6.44
CA MET A 35 -2.92 -5.42 5.96
C MET A 35 -4.39 -5.45 6.34
N GLN A 36 -4.75 -4.87 7.49
CA GLN A 36 -6.13 -4.81 7.96
C GLN A 36 -6.98 -3.84 7.16
N GLN A 37 -6.42 -2.72 6.76
CA GLN A 37 -7.14 -1.67 6.03
C GLN A 37 -6.30 -1.23 4.84
N ARG A 38 -6.63 -1.77 3.68
CA ARG A 38 -5.89 -1.52 2.44
C ARG A 38 -6.44 -0.31 1.69
N ASN A 39 -6.67 0.78 2.40
CA ASN A 39 -7.24 2.00 1.84
C ASN A 39 -6.20 3.09 1.59
N HIS A 40 -4.95 2.72 1.41
CA HIS A 40 -3.84 3.62 1.13
C HIS A 40 -3.68 4.69 2.21
N PRO A 41 -3.40 4.29 3.47
CA PRO A 41 -3.27 5.24 4.56
C PRO A 41 -1.99 6.06 4.42
N THR A 42 -2.04 7.29 4.94
CA THR A 42 -0.84 8.09 5.20
C THR A 42 -0.12 7.58 6.44
N ALA A 43 1.12 8.04 6.67
CA ALA A 43 1.82 7.70 7.90
C ALA A 43 1.06 8.16 9.15
N ASN A 44 0.42 9.32 9.06
CA ASN A 44 -0.40 9.83 10.17
C ASN A 44 -1.62 8.94 10.44
N ASP A 45 -2.27 8.46 9.39
CA ASP A 45 -3.40 7.52 9.51
C ASP A 45 -2.94 6.23 10.18
N VAL A 46 -1.79 5.68 9.78
CA VAL A 46 -1.22 4.47 10.37
C VAL A 46 -0.91 4.72 11.84
N PHE A 47 -0.30 5.87 12.16
CA PHE A 47 0.00 6.24 13.53
C PHE A 47 -1.23 6.25 14.42
N MET A 48 -2.30 6.88 13.96
CA MET A 48 -3.54 6.96 14.72
C MET A 48 -4.14 5.59 15.01
N ARG A 49 -3.98 4.64 14.10
CA ARG A 49 -4.48 3.27 14.27
C ARG A 49 -3.59 2.43 15.16
N VAL A 50 -2.26 2.53 14.98
CA VAL A 50 -1.29 1.74 15.74
C VAL A 50 -1.29 2.13 17.21
N LYS A 51 -1.61 3.37 17.53
CA LYS A 51 -1.67 3.85 18.92
C LYS A 51 -2.61 3.04 19.80
N ASP A 52 -3.64 2.43 19.24
CA ASP A 52 -4.57 1.60 20.00
C ASP A 52 -3.89 0.36 20.55
N ARG A 53 -2.86 -0.15 19.89
CA ARG A 53 -2.13 -1.35 20.30
C ARG A 53 -0.78 -1.01 20.94
N LEU A 54 -0.16 0.08 20.54
CA LEU A 54 1.12 0.56 21.04
C LEU A 54 0.98 2.02 21.47
N PRO A 55 0.39 2.29 22.64
CA PRO A 55 0.07 3.67 23.06
C PRO A 55 1.27 4.61 23.13
N ASN A 56 2.46 4.06 23.34
CA ASN A 56 3.68 4.86 23.48
C ASN A 56 4.47 5.05 22.20
N ILE A 57 3.97 4.52 21.05
CA ILE A 57 4.66 4.68 19.79
C ILE A 57 4.64 6.15 19.35
N SER A 58 5.75 6.62 18.78
CA SER A 58 5.83 7.98 18.23
C SER A 58 5.55 7.96 16.72
N LEU A 59 5.14 9.12 16.18
CA LEU A 59 4.99 9.29 14.75
C LEU A 59 6.31 9.05 14.01
N ALA A 60 7.42 9.52 14.59
CA ALA A 60 8.75 9.27 14.01
C ALA A 60 9.05 7.77 13.89
N THR A 61 8.68 6.98 14.89
CA THR A 61 8.86 5.53 14.84
C THR A 61 8.01 4.90 13.75
N VAL A 62 6.77 5.37 13.56
CA VAL A 62 5.90 4.90 12.48
C VAL A 62 6.54 5.21 11.12
N TYR A 63 7.04 6.42 10.90
CA TYR A 63 7.76 6.76 9.66
C TYR A 63 8.96 5.85 9.43
N ASN A 64 9.76 5.59 10.47
CA ASN A 64 10.93 4.72 10.36
C ASN A 64 10.53 3.28 10.01
N CYS A 65 9.44 2.78 10.59
CA CYS A 65 8.92 1.45 10.26
C CYS A 65 8.45 1.38 8.81
N LEU A 66 7.69 2.38 8.37
CA LEU A 66 7.19 2.43 6.98
C LEU A 66 8.35 2.50 5.98
N GLU A 67 9.35 3.34 6.26
CA GLU A 67 10.52 3.47 5.42
C GLU A 67 11.28 2.14 5.30
N ALA A 68 11.49 1.44 6.41
CA ALA A 68 12.15 0.14 6.40
C ALA A 68 11.37 -0.88 5.56
N LEU A 69 10.05 -0.90 5.69
CA LEU A 69 9.19 -1.80 4.92
C LEU A 69 9.25 -1.48 3.42
N VAL A 70 9.26 -0.20 3.06
CA VAL A 70 9.39 0.24 1.66
C VAL A 70 10.76 -0.16 1.09
N GLN A 71 11.83 0.10 1.83
CA GLN A 71 13.20 -0.20 1.37
C GLN A 71 13.43 -1.69 1.15
N HIS A 72 12.76 -2.54 1.92
CA HIS A 72 12.86 -3.99 1.76
C HIS A 72 11.83 -4.57 0.79
N GLY A 73 11.09 -3.72 0.08
CA GLY A 73 10.14 -4.16 -0.92
C GLY A 73 8.92 -4.90 -0.37
N ILE A 74 8.60 -4.69 0.91
CA ILE A 74 7.48 -5.35 1.58
C ILE A 74 6.17 -4.60 1.33
N ILE A 75 6.25 -3.28 1.23
CA ILE A 75 5.13 -2.41 0.90
C ILE A 75 5.56 -1.40 -0.15
N ARG A 76 4.59 -0.72 -0.74
CA ARG A 76 4.83 0.37 -1.69
C ARG A 76 4.47 1.71 -1.06
N GLN A 77 5.24 2.73 -1.42
CA GLN A 77 4.92 4.11 -1.14
C GLN A 77 4.34 4.73 -2.40
N VAL A 78 3.19 5.36 -2.26
CA VAL A 78 2.49 6.01 -3.37
C VAL A 78 2.47 7.51 -3.11
N ASN A 79 2.98 8.28 -4.05
CA ASN A 79 3.08 9.72 -3.91
C ASN A 79 2.10 10.40 -4.87
N PHE A 80 1.25 11.25 -4.32
CA PHE A 80 0.33 12.08 -5.10
C PHE A 80 0.78 13.53 -4.98
N GLU A 81 0.60 14.27 -6.07
CA GLU A 81 0.99 15.67 -6.11
C GLU A 81 0.27 16.47 -5.03
N ARG A 82 1.03 17.24 -4.24
CA ARG A 82 0.54 18.10 -3.16
C ARG A 82 -0.19 17.38 -2.03
N GLU A 83 0.05 16.10 -1.89
CA GLU A 83 -0.53 15.30 -0.81
C GLU A 83 0.56 14.55 -0.06
N SER A 84 0.25 14.13 1.17
CA SER A 84 1.11 13.25 1.94
C SER A 84 1.24 11.89 1.24
N SER A 85 2.41 11.29 1.35
CA SER A 85 2.64 9.96 0.82
C SER A 85 1.69 8.95 1.45
N ARG A 86 1.27 7.97 0.65
CA ARG A 86 0.41 6.89 1.10
C ARG A 86 1.13 5.56 0.94
N TYR A 87 0.68 4.56 1.65
CA TYR A 87 1.37 3.27 1.72
C TYR A 87 0.40 2.14 1.40
N CYS A 88 0.90 1.13 0.69
CA CYS A 88 0.09 0.03 0.20
C CYS A 88 0.87 -1.29 0.27
N PRO A 89 0.30 -2.35 0.86
CA PRO A 89 0.94 -3.66 0.87
C PRO A 89 0.79 -4.44 -0.44
N ASN A 90 0.03 -3.93 -1.40
CA ASN A 90 -0.15 -4.56 -2.70
C ASN A 90 1.07 -4.33 -3.57
N LEU A 91 1.87 -5.38 -3.79
CA LEU A 91 3.08 -5.31 -4.60
C LEU A 91 2.86 -5.63 -6.08
N SER A 92 1.67 -6.09 -6.45
CA SER A 92 1.36 -6.35 -7.85
C SER A 92 1.28 -5.06 -8.65
N GLU A 93 1.54 -5.14 -9.95
CA GLU A 93 1.37 -3.99 -10.84
C GLU A 93 -0.09 -3.58 -10.87
N HIS A 94 -0.36 -2.36 -10.53
CA HIS A 94 -1.70 -1.81 -10.51
C HIS A 94 -1.64 -0.29 -10.64
N GLY A 95 -2.76 0.30 -11.01
CA GLY A 95 -2.92 1.74 -10.97
C GLY A 95 -3.73 2.16 -9.76
N HIS A 96 -3.97 3.45 -9.66
CA HIS A 96 -4.78 4.03 -8.61
C HIS A 96 -5.80 5.00 -9.21
N PHE A 97 -7.02 4.93 -8.71
CA PHE A 97 -8.06 5.91 -9.00
C PHE A 97 -8.32 6.74 -7.76
N HIS A 98 -8.02 8.03 -7.86
CA HIS A 98 -8.24 8.97 -6.77
C HIS A 98 -9.62 9.60 -6.94
N ASP A 99 -10.55 9.20 -6.08
CA ASP A 99 -11.88 9.82 -6.02
C ASP A 99 -11.74 11.15 -5.28
N GLU A 100 -11.80 12.24 -6.02
CA GLU A 100 -11.61 13.58 -5.47
C GLU A 100 -12.78 14.02 -4.58
N THR A 101 -13.94 13.39 -4.71
CA THR A 101 -15.11 13.72 -3.90
C THR A 101 -14.97 13.19 -2.47
N THR A 102 -14.49 11.96 -2.32
CA THR A 102 -14.37 11.29 -1.02
C THR A 102 -12.95 11.27 -0.47
N GLY A 103 -11.95 11.50 -1.32
CA GLY A 103 -10.55 11.33 -0.99
C GLY A 103 -10.09 9.88 -0.95
N VAL A 104 -10.95 8.94 -1.30
CA VAL A 104 -10.63 7.52 -1.30
C VAL A 104 -9.78 7.17 -2.51
N ILE A 105 -8.74 6.37 -2.30
CA ILE A 105 -7.87 5.84 -3.34
C ILE A 105 -8.26 4.38 -3.59
N HIS A 106 -8.66 4.10 -4.82
CA HIS A 106 -9.02 2.75 -5.26
C HIS A 106 -7.88 2.13 -6.06
N ASP A 107 -7.60 0.86 -5.81
CA ASP A 107 -6.69 0.10 -6.68
C ASP A 107 -7.37 -0.19 -8.00
N ILE A 108 -6.62 -0.07 -9.09
CA ILE A 108 -7.07 -0.43 -10.43
C ILE A 108 -6.17 -1.53 -10.95
N ASP A 109 -6.76 -2.65 -11.32
CA ASP A 109 -6.01 -3.74 -11.92
C ASP A 109 -6.00 -3.59 -13.45
N PHE A 110 -4.89 -3.98 -14.06
CA PHE A 110 -4.83 -4.06 -15.51
C PHE A 110 -5.61 -5.28 -15.99
N LYS A 111 -6.35 -5.12 -17.08
CA LYS A 111 -7.03 -6.25 -17.71
C LYS A 111 -5.98 -7.26 -18.19
N PRO A 112 -6.21 -8.57 -18.00
CA PRO A 112 -5.26 -9.58 -18.46
C PRO A 112 -5.11 -9.57 -19.97
N GLY A 113 -3.90 -9.87 -20.44
CA GLY A 113 -3.60 -9.97 -21.86
C GLY A 113 -3.32 -8.64 -22.56
N ILE A 114 -3.35 -7.52 -21.85
CA ILE A 114 -3.02 -6.22 -22.42
C ILE A 114 -1.55 -5.91 -22.18
N ASN A 115 -0.84 -5.65 -23.26
CA ASN A 115 0.52 -5.12 -23.19
C ASN A 115 0.43 -3.58 -23.25
N LEU A 116 0.79 -2.92 -22.18
CA LEU A 116 0.69 -1.47 -22.07
C LEU A 116 1.53 -0.77 -23.15
N ALA A 117 2.66 -1.35 -23.53
CA ALA A 117 3.51 -0.79 -24.57
C ALA A 117 2.78 -0.65 -25.92
N ASP A 118 1.83 -1.54 -26.20
CA ASP A 118 1.05 -1.51 -27.43
C ASP A 118 0.05 -0.35 -27.47
N LEU A 119 -0.23 0.25 -26.33
CA LEU A 119 -1.15 1.37 -26.20
C LEU A 119 -0.44 2.73 -26.24
N LEU A 120 0.88 2.72 -26.28
CA LEU A 120 1.68 3.94 -26.15
C LEU A 120 2.60 4.11 -27.35
N ASN A 121 2.84 5.37 -27.70
CA ASN A 121 3.85 5.73 -28.69
C ASN A 121 5.17 5.95 -27.97
N LEU A 122 5.98 4.91 -27.88
CA LEU A 122 7.26 4.96 -27.20
C LEU A 122 8.40 5.24 -28.18
N PRO A 123 9.50 5.86 -27.73
CA PRO A 123 10.70 5.98 -28.55
C PRO A 123 11.21 4.61 -28.97
N PRO A 124 11.84 4.47 -30.16
CA PRO A 124 12.42 3.20 -30.58
C PRO A 124 13.43 2.67 -29.58
N GLY A 125 13.33 1.39 -29.24
CA GLY A 125 14.22 0.75 -28.28
C GLY A 125 13.90 0.99 -26.81
N ALA A 126 12.79 1.66 -26.51
CA ALA A 126 12.38 1.88 -25.11
C ALA A 126 12.02 0.56 -24.43
N VAL A 127 12.55 0.36 -23.25
CA VAL A 127 12.21 -0.77 -22.37
C VAL A 127 11.52 -0.20 -21.14
N ILE A 128 10.31 -0.69 -20.86
CA ILE A 128 9.55 -0.24 -19.69
C ILE A 128 10.00 -1.06 -18.48
N GLU A 129 10.56 -0.37 -17.48
CA GLU A 129 10.99 -1.01 -16.23
C GLU A 129 9.94 -0.90 -15.14
N ASP A 130 9.16 0.17 -15.16
CA ASP A 130 8.12 0.42 -14.15
C ASP A 130 6.99 1.22 -14.76
N VAL A 131 5.79 1.05 -14.20
CA VAL A 131 4.59 1.76 -14.65
C VAL A 131 3.84 2.25 -13.42
N GLU A 132 3.57 3.55 -13.39
CA GLU A 132 2.69 4.16 -12.40
C GLU A 132 1.54 4.83 -13.13
N ILE A 133 0.31 4.47 -12.78
CA ILE A 133 -0.88 5.09 -13.35
C ILE A 133 -1.71 5.64 -12.21
N THR A 134 -1.99 6.94 -12.28
CA THR A 134 -2.90 7.60 -11.35
C THR A 134 -3.99 8.29 -12.16
N LEU A 135 -5.21 7.89 -11.92
CA LEU A 135 -6.39 8.53 -12.48
C LEU A 135 -7.07 9.35 -11.40
N ARG A 136 -7.52 10.52 -11.75
CA ARG A 136 -8.25 11.41 -10.84
C ARG A 136 -9.63 11.69 -11.41
N GLY A 137 -10.61 11.65 -10.57
CA GLY A 137 -11.97 11.94 -11.01
C GLY A 137 -12.99 11.67 -9.92
N LYS A 138 -14.17 11.32 -10.33
CA LYS A 138 -15.30 11.09 -9.43
C LYS A 138 -16.01 9.81 -9.81
N LEU A 139 -16.49 9.11 -8.80
CA LEU A 139 -17.43 8.02 -9.02
C LEU A 139 -18.83 8.62 -9.14
N VAL A 140 -19.48 8.36 -10.26
CA VAL A 140 -20.83 8.82 -10.52
C VAL A 140 -21.80 7.68 -10.26
N THR A 141 -22.84 7.95 -9.48
CA THR A 141 -23.89 6.96 -9.23
C THR A 141 -24.67 6.74 -10.53
N ILE A 142 -24.72 5.51 -10.98
CA ILE A 142 -25.43 5.12 -12.20
C ILE A 142 -26.83 4.65 -11.86
#